data_2b36c4dc924ce3d1554651326e82bf7c
#
_entry.id   2b36c4dc924ce3d1554651326e82bf7c
#
_cell.length_a   1.000
_cell.length_b   1.000
_cell.length_c   1.000
_cell.angle_alpha   90.00
_cell.angle_beta   90.00
_cell.angle_gamma   90.00
#
_symmetry.space_group_name_H-M   'P 1'
#
loop_
_entity.id
_entity.type
_entity.pdbx_description
1 polymer ?
#
loop_
_entity_poly.entity_id
_entity_poly.type
_entity_poly.pdbx_seq_one_letter_code
_entity_poly.pdbx_strand_id
1 'polypeptide(L)'
;IIHNDKIINSKKGAYHSNIHSFIFEDSVVVINDDYKILTDNMHYNSKNEVTYFFGPSLIISNKKTIYCENGWYNTKTDIAQLRKNSQIKTEKYLLKGDSLYYNKNLQYGKALSNVQLIDTLENITIYGEIAEYFESEEKIIISEKPILELLFEDDTLFMHAKQFFFNQNGDEKKILAYDKVKFFKTDFQGKCDSLSYDFTDSLVEMFNKPILWSDGFQITADSLQFLIKKGEISCVFLKPNPMIILKEDSLDYNQIKGKDMTAYFSNNLMSRIDVKGNGQSIFLIKDENTEDKIGLNYSECSDLILYFKEKKLKEVTYETKPISTTIPYQDIEEKNRYLKNFYWRGSEQPMSKEDIFN
;
A
#
# COMPACT_ATOMS: atom_id res chain seq x y z
N ILE A 1 19.98 36.30 -25.85
CA ILE A 1 20.66 36.95 -24.73
C ILE A 1 21.56 35.91 -24.08
N ILE A 2 22.80 36.32 -23.79
CA ILE A 2 23.76 35.51 -23.03
C ILE A 2 23.97 36.21 -21.71
N HIS A 3 23.80 35.54 -20.60
CA HIS A 3 24.02 36.06 -19.25
C HIS A 3 24.61 34.97 -18.35
N ASN A 4 25.86 35.19 -17.91
CA ASN A 4 26.68 34.16 -17.28
C ASN A 4 26.68 32.90 -18.17
N ASP A 5 26.44 31.72 -17.58
CA ASP A 5 26.41 30.43 -18.27
C ASP A 5 25.04 30.09 -18.93
N LYS A 6 24.16 31.10 -19.06
CA LYS A 6 22.78 30.89 -19.58
C LYS A 6 22.60 31.56 -20.94
N ILE A 7 22.07 30.81 -21.89
CA ILE A 7 21.65 31.28 -23.21
C ILE A 7 20.12 31.31 -23.23
N ILE A 8 19.56 32.49 -23.51
CA ILE A 8 18.10 32.68 -23.60
C ILE A 8 17.74 33.06 -25.04
N ASN A 9 16.91 32.26 -25.68
CA ASN A 9 16.34 32.49 -27.00
C ASN A 9 14.83 32.68 -26.89
N SER A 10 14.28 33.65 -27.61
CA SER A 10 12.84 33.90 -27.75
C SER A 10 12.57 34.64 -29.05
N LYS A 11 11.33 34.64 -29.54
CA LYS A 11 10.98 35.45 -30.70
C LYS A 11 10.88 36.92 -30.37
N LYS A 12 10.46 37.26 -29.15
CA LYS A 12 10.37 38.65 -28.67
C LYS A 12 11.02 38.76 -27.31
N GLY A 13 11.62 39.90 -27.04
CA GLY A 13 12.23 40.22 -25.76
C GLY A 13 12.22 41.72 -25.52
N ALA A 14 11.94 42.13 -24.28
CA ALA A 14 11.95 43.50 -23.81
C ALA A 14 12.61 43.60 -22.45
N TYR A 15 13.25 44.72 -22.17
CA TYR A 15 13.76 45.06 -20.85
C TYR A 15 13.09 46.34 -20.35
N HIS A 16 12.49 46.28 -19.16
CA HIS A 16 11.86 47.39 -18.48
C HIS A 16 12.76 47.83 -17.32
N SER A 17 13.54 48.89 -17.53
CA SER A 17 14.55 49.35 -16.56
C SER A 17 13.95 49.84 -15.22
N ASN A 18 12.76 50.44 -15.26
CA ASN A 18 12.05 50.98 -14.09
C ASN A 18 11.62 49.88 -13.09
N ILE A 19 11.38 48.68 -13.55
CA ILE A 19 10.98 47.48 -12.73
C ILE A 19 12.04 46.38 -12.74
N HIS A 20 13.20 46.62 -13.35
CA HIS A 20 14.31 45.66 -13.49
C HIS A 20 13.87 44.28 -14.06
N SER A 21 12.94 44.28 -15.02
CA SER A 21 12.35 43.05 -15.58
C SER A 21 12.72 42.83 -17.03
N PHE A 22 13.17 41.64 -17.32
CA PHE A 22 13.28 41.09 -18.67
C PHE A 22 12.03 40.29 -18.97
N ILE A 23 11.40 40.54 -20.10
CA ILE A 23 10.22 39.83 -20.58
C ILE A 23 10.62 39.12 -21.87
N PHE A 24 10.36 37.80 -21.93
CA PHE A 24 10.60 36.96 -23.09
C PHE A 24 9.28 36.32 -23.49
N GLU A 25 8.92 36.43 -24.74
CA GLU A 25 7.65 35.95 -25.26
C GLU A 25 7.89 35.09 -26.52
N ASP A 26 6.96 34.14 -26.68
CA ASP A 26 6.86 33.25 -27.82
C ASP A 26 8.08 32.33 -27.99
N SER A 27 7.87 31.08 -27.60
CA SER A 27 8.83 29.98 -27.76
C SER A 27 10.17 30.23 -27.04
N VAL A 28 10.09 30.55 -25.77
CA VAL A 28 11.27 30.82 -24.93
C VAL A 28 12.05 29.55 -24.63
N VAL A 29 13.34 29.55 -24.93
CA VAL A 29 14.28 28.47 -24.64
C VAL A 29 15.42 29.00 -23.80
N VAL A 30 15.58 28.46 -22.59
CA VAL A 30 16.75 28.75 -21.73
C VAL A 30 17.61 27.48 -21.68
N ILE A 31 18.90 27.64 -21.91
CA ILE A 31 19.87 26.55 -21.84
C ILE A 31 21.02 26.97 -20.93
N ASN A 32 21.38 26.06 -20.02
CA ASN A 32 22.65 26.08 -19.31
C ASN A 32 23.18 24.65 -19.20
N ASP A 33 24.33 24.46 -18.54
CA ASP A 33 24.99 23.15 -18.44
C ASP A 33 24.15 22.11 -17.69
N ASP A 34 23.30 22.52 -16.73
CA ASP A 34 22.54 21.63 -15.83
C ASP A 34 21.12 21.36 -16.30
N TYR A 35 20.51 22.30 -17.05
CA TYR A 35 19.11 22.20 -17.44
C TYR A 35 18.75 22.95 -18.70
N LYS A 36 17.65 22.53 -19.33
CA LYS A 36 16.97 23.23 -20.41
C LYS A 36 15.54 23.56 -20.01
N ILE A 37 15.13 24.84 -20.22
CA ILE A 37 13.74 25.27 -20.02
C ILE A 37 13.10 25.57 -21.36
N LEU A 38 11.89 25.06 -21.56
CA LEU A 38 11.01 25.39 -22.66
C LEU A 38 9.73 25.98 -22.07
N THR A 39 9.34 27.20 -22.48
CA THR A 39 8.13 27.86 -21.98
C THR A 39 7.58 28.81 -23.04
N ASP A 40 6.28 29.11 -23.01
CA ASP A 40 5.70 30.08 -23.91
C ASP A 40 6.15 31.49 -23.60
N ASN A 41 6.08 31.89 -22.32
CA ASN A 41 6.47 33.20 -21.86
C ASN A 41 7.21 33.12 -20.53
N MET A 42 8.19 33.99 -20.35
CA MET A 42 9.02 34.05 -19.15
C MET A 42 9.34 35.51 -18.78
N HIS A 43 9.18 35.81 -17.48
CA HIS A 43 9.65 37.11 -16.95
C HIS A 43 10.73 36.84 -15.92
N TYR A 44 11.86 37.54 -16.07
CA TYR A 44 12.94 37.50 -15.09
C TYR A 44 13.13 38.89 -14.47
N ASN A 45 12.99 38.97 -13.16
CA ASN A 45 13.28 40.19 -12.40
C ASN A 45 14.70 40.12 -11.82
N SER A 46 15.59 40.98 -12.30
CA SER A 46 17.00 40.97 -11.92
C SER A 46 17.28 41.56 -10.53
N LYS A 47 16.32 42.28 -9.92
CA LYS A 47 16.47 42.84 -8.57
C LYS A 47 16.24 41.80 -7.46
N ASN A 48 15.24 40.97 -7.63
CA ASN A 48 14.88 39.92 -6.67
C ASN A 48 15.28 38.51 -7.12
N GLU A 49 15.86 38.41 -8.32
CA GLU A 49 16.33 37.16 -8.94
C GLU A 49 15.23 36.08 -9.10
N VAL A 50 13.99 36.53 -9.39
CA VAL A 50 12.85 35.63 -9.59
C VAL A 50 12.54 35.50 -11.07
N THR A 51 12.44 34.25 -11.52
CA THR A 51 11.93 33.88 -12.83
C THR A 51 10.48 33.42 -12.70
N TYR A 52 9.58 34.02 -13.48
CA TYR A 52 8.16 33.63 -13.58
C TYR A 52 7.91 32.94 -14.91
N PHE A 53 7.14 31.84 -14.87
CA PHE A 53 6.73 31.07 -16.02
C PHE A 53 5.23 31.29 -16.27
N PHE A 54 4.84 31.52 -17.52
CA PHE A 54 3.46 31.75 -17.94
C PHE A 54 3.14 30.86 -19.15
N GLY A 55 2.17 29.97 -19.00
CA GLY A 55 1.84 28.94 -19.96
C GLY A 55 2.61 27.63 -19.75
N PRO A 56 2.38 26.64 -20.59
CA PRO A 56 3.08 25.36 -20.54
C PRO A 56 4.60 25.52 -20.47
N SER A 57 5.19 24.99 -19.42
CA SER A 57 6.61 25.11 -19.14
C SER A 57 7.20 23.75 -18.82
N LEU A 58 8.32 23.41 -19.48
CA LEU A 58 9.03 22.16 -19.30
C LEU A 58 10.47 22.46 -18.90
N ILE A 59 10.89 21.95 -17.75
CA ILE A 59 12.26 22.07 -17.23
C ILE A 59 12.87 20.67 -17.28
N ILE A 60 13.92 20.50 -18.09
CA ILE A 60 14.56 19.22 -18.34
C ILE A 60 15.96 19.26 -17.74
N SER A 61 16.28 18.33 -16.86
CA SER A 61 17.63 18.10 -16.35
C SER A 61 18.01 16.62 -16.52
N ASN A 62 19.26 16.26 -16.19
CA ASN A 62 19.75 14.88 -16.35
C ASN A 62 18.98 13.85 -15.51
N LYS A 63 18.40 14.28 -14.36
CA LYS A 63 17.75 13.35 -13.40
C LYS A 63 16.23 13.45 -13.37
N LYS A 64 15.66 14.58 -13.83
CA LYS A 64 14.23 14.83 -13.72
C LYS A 64 13.72 15.79 -14.78
N THR A 65 12.47 15.60 -15.14
CA THR A 65 11.69 16.51 -15.97
C THR A 65 10.55 17.08 -15.14
N ILE A 66 10.39 18.41 -15.19
CA ILE A 66 9.36 19.12 -14.44
C ILE A 66 8.45 19.83 -15.43
N TYR A 67 7.13 19.70 -15.23
CA TYR A 67 6.11 20.40 -16.01
C TYR A 67 5.24 21.25 -15.10
N CYS A 68 4.85 22.42 -15.56
CA CYS A 68 3.80 23.26 -14.97
C CYS A 68 3.19 24.20 -16.02
N GLU A 69 2.00 24.74 -15.74
CA GLU A 69 1.39 25.79 -16.59
C GLU A 69 1.58 27.20 -16.03
N ASN A 70 2.04 27.31 -14.81
CA ASN A 70 2.37 28.57 -14.16
C ASN A 70 3.33 28.31 -13.00
N GLY A 71 4.20 29.27 -12.70
CA GLY A 71 5.09 29.12 -11.56
C GLY A 71 6.15 30.20 -11.47
N TRP A 72 6.97 30.06 -10.46
CA TRP A 72 8.16 30.89 -10.29
C TRP A 72 9.30 30.12 -9.63
N TYR A 73 10.49 30.55 -9.91
CA TYR A 73 11.73 30.09 -9.28
C TYR A 73 12.59 31.29 -8.88
N ASN A 74 12.98 31.33 -7.62
CA ASN A 74 13.92 32.34 -7.09
C ASN A 74 15.32 31.73 -7.04
N THR A 75 16.24 32.26 -7.87
CA THR A 75 17.59 31.73 -7.99
C THR A 75 18.49 32.13 -6.79
N LYS A 76 18.10 33.13 -6.00
CA LYS A 76 18.82 33.54 -4.81
C LYS A 76 18.51 32.65 -3.60
N THR A 77 17.27 32.22 -3.46
CA THR A 77 16.80 31.39 -2.32
C THR A 77 16.70 29.95 -2.66
N ASP A 78 16.86 29.58 -3.93
CA ASP A 78 16.68 28.23 -4.46
C ASP A 78 15.28 27.61 -4.14
N ILE A 79 14.24 28.45 -4.16
CA ILE A 79 12.86 28.07 -3.92
C ILE A 79 12.06 28.14 -5.22
N ALA A 80 11.29 27.09 -5.50
CA ALA A 80 10.34 27.00 -6.60
C ALA A 80 8.91 26.82 -6.11
N GLN A 81 7.97 27.45 -6.79
CA GLN A 81 6.53 27.19 -6.66
C GLN A 81 5.95 27.02 -8.06
N LEU A 82 5.42 25.84 -8.32
CA LEU A 82 4.81 25.47 -9.59
C LEU A 82 3.31 25.28 -9.37
N ARG A 83 2.50 25.60 -10.35
CA ARG A 83 1.04 25.60 -10.24
C ARG A 83 0.41 25.13 -11.55
N LYS A 84 -0.82 24.62 -11.42
CA LYS A 84 -1.64 24.09 -12.50
C LYS A 84 -0.98 22.87 -13.19
N ASN A 85 -1.54 21.70 -12.95
CA ASN A 85 -1.10 20.44 -13.53
C ASN A 85 0.39 20.15 -13.35
N SER A 86 0.93 20.52 -12.18
CA SER A 86 2.35 20.40 -11.93
C SER A 86 2.79 18.94 -11.81
N GLN A 87 3.91 18.59 -12.44
CA GLN A 87 4.43 17.23 -12.48
C GLN A 87 5.95 17.22 -12.33
N ILE A 88 6.44 16.21 -11.63
CA ILE A 88 7.87 15.87 -11.56
C ILE A 88 8.00 14.41 -11.98
N LYS A 89 8.70 14.18 -13.09
CA LYS A 89 9.02 12.85 -13.59
C LYS A 89 10.49 12.55 -13.34
N THR A 90 10.77 11.47 -12.67
CA THR A 90 12.10 10.87 -12.49
C THR A 90 12.17 9.54 -13.23
N GLU A 91 13.30 8.85 -13.15
CA GLU A 91 13.42 7.47 -13.65
C GLU A 91 12.57 6.49 -12.81
N LYS A 92 12.34 6.80 -11.54
CA LYS A 92 11.70 5.91 -10.55
C LYS A 92 10.18 6.11 -10.48
N TYR A 93 9.71 7.34 -10.56
CA TYR A 93 8.29 7.67 -10.38
C TYR A 93 7.87 8.98 -11.08
N LEU A 94 6.57 9.16 -11.19
CA LEU A 94 5.92 10.40 -11.62
C LEU A 94 5.06 10.92 -10.46
N LEU A 95 5.43 12.10 -9.91
CA LEU A 95 4.63 12.82 -8.93
C LEU A 95 3.84 13.92 -9.63
N LYS A 96 2.53 13.98 -9.40
CA LYS A 96 1.61 15.02 -9.88
C LYS A 96 0.94 15.72 -8.71
N GLY A 97 0.49 16.96 -8.94
CA GLY A 97 -0.34 17.73 -8.04
C GLY A 97 -0.75 19.05 -8.68
N ASP A 98 -1.79 19.71 -8.15
CA ASP A 98 -2.19 21.03 -8.65
C ASP A 98 -1.11 22.07 -8.38
N SER A 99 -0.35 21.89 -7.31
CA SER A 99 0.74 22.78 -6.90
C SER A 99 1.91 21.99 -6.33
N LEU A 100 3.12 22.37 -6.73
CA LEU A 100 4.38 21.83 -6.23
C LEU A 100 5.25 22.93 -5.69
N TYR A 101 5.66 22.80 -4.44
CA TYR A 101 6.66 23.61 -3.78
C TYR A 101 7.96 22.82 -3.66
N TYR A 102 9.11 23.46 -3.86
CA TYR A 102 10.41 22.84 -3.64
C TYR A 102 11.41 23.86 -3.10
N ASN A 103 12.13 23.48 -2.07
CA ASN A 103 13.24 24.23 -1.48
C ASN A 103 14.51 23.37 -1.58
N LYS A 104 15.41 23.73 -2.49
CA LYS A 104 16.65 23.00 -2.76
C LYS A 104 17.59 23.00 -1.56
N ASN A 105 17.68 24.11 -0.80
CA ASN A 105 18.57 24.21 0.34
C ASN A 105 18.13 23.30 1.50
N LEU A 106 16.83 23.06 1.65
CA LEU A 106 16.25 22.15 2.63
C LEU A 106 16.11 20.71 2.09
N GLN A 107 16.36 20.52 0.80
CA GLN A 107 16.09 19.24 0.11
C GLN A 107 14.67 18.72 0.38
N TYR A 108 13.71 19.65 0.42
CA TYR A 108 12.32 19.41 0.79
C TYR A 108 11.37 19.87 -0.32
N GLY A 109 10.40 19.01 -0.64
CA GLY A 109 9.32 19.31 -1.56
C GLY A 109 7.95 19.04 -0.96
N LYS A 110 6.91 19.72 -1.50
CA LYS A 110 5.52 19.50 -1.12
C LYS A 110 4.61 19.60 -2.33
N ALA A 111 3.76 18.60 -2.52
CA ALA A 111 2.67 18.61 -3.50
C ALA A 111 1.34 18.81 -2.77
N LEU A 112 0.44 19.59 -3.35
CA LEU A 112 -0.87 19.89 -2.78
C LEU A 112 -1.96 19.69 -3.84
N SER A 113 -3.06 19.12 -3.40
CA SER A 113 -4.31 18.87 -4.11
C SER A 113 -4.16 17.95 -5.33
N ASN A 114 -5.05 16.98 -5.44
CA ASN A 114 -5.06 15.99 -6.51
C ASN A 114 -3.70 15.29 -6.69
N VAL A 115 -3.06 14.97 -5.55
CA VAL A 115 -1.74 14.33 -5.57
C VAL A 115 -1.84 12.92 -6.11
N GLN A 116 -0.92 12.56 -7.00
CA GLN A 116 -0.71 11.21 -7.52
C GLN A 116 0.78 10.91 -7.55
N LEU A 117 1.19 9.86 -6.85
CA LEU A 117 2.52 9.25 -6.97
C LEU A 117 2.37 7.95 -7.76
N ILE A 118 2.96 7.89 -8.95
CA ILE A 118 2.85 6.77 -9.87
C ILE A 118 4.22 6.10 -10.02
N ASP A 119 4.30 4.84 -9.65
CA ASP A 119 5.42 3.95 -9.91
C ASP A 119 5.00 2.94 -10.99
N THR A 120 5.53 3.10 -12.20
CA THR A 120 5.14 2.26 -13.34
C THR A 120 5.83 0.91 -13.35
N LEU A 121 6.89 0.71 -12.58
CA LEU A 121 7.62 -0.56 -12.49
C LEU A 121 6.86 -1.58 -11.66
N GLU A 122 6.25 -1.11 -10.54
CA GLU A 122 5.48 -1.94 -9.63
C GLU A 122 3.97 -1.84 -9.85
N ASN A 123 3.52 -1.09 -10.87
CA ASN A 123 2.10 -0.84 -11.12
C ASN A 123 1.35 -0.27 -9.92
N ILE A 124 1.99 0.66 -9.20
CA ILE A 124 1.42 1.30 -8.02
C ILE A 124 1.04 2.74 -8.34
N THR A 125 -0.12 3.15 -7.86
CA THR A 125 -0.49 4.55 -7.76
C THR A 125 -0.96 4.86 -6.35
N ILE A 126 -0.40 5.93 -5.75
CA ILE A 126 -0.86 6.43 -4.46
C ILE A 126 -1.47 7.81 -4.69
N TYR A 127 -2.74 7.95 -4.34
CA TYR A 127 -3.49 9.21 -4.38
C TYR A 127 -3.51 9.85 -3.00
N GLY A 128 -3.71 11.16 -2.93
CA GLY A 128 -3.90 11.91 -1.69
C GLY A 128 -4.05 13.41 -1.95
N GLU A 129 -4.21 14.20 -0.91
CA GLU A 129 -4.29 15.66 -1.02
C GLU A 129 -2.95 16.34 -0.74
N ILE A 130 -2.07 15.67 0.00
CA ILE A 130 -0.75 16.19 0.37
C ILE A 130 0.30 15.11 0.15
N ALA A 131 1.40 15.48 -0.54
CA ALA A 131 2.64 14.70 -0.51
C ALA A 131 3.80 15.59 -0.06
N GLU A 132 4.64 15.06 0.83
CA GLU A 132 5.87 15.68 1.30
C GLU A 132 7.05 14.81 0.88
N TYR A 133 8.05 15.42 0.24
CA TYR A 133 9.25 14.77 -0.27
C TYR A 133 10.48 15.22 0.48
N PHE A 134 11.23 14.28 1.01
CA PHE A 134 12.50 14.47 1.72
C PHE A 134 13.60 13.83 0.87
N GLU A 135 14.31 14.65 0.10
CA GLU A 135 15.26 14.19 -0.91
C GLU A 135 16.45 13.43 -0.29
N SER A 136 16.98 13.93 0.85
CA SER A 136 18.08 13.28 1.57
C SER A 136 17.75 11.88 2.12
N GLU A 137 16.47 11.60 2.35
CA GLU A 137 15.97 10.33 2.87
C GLU A 137 15.38 9.43 1.76
N GLU A 138 15.32 9.95 0.52
CA GLU A 138 14.59 9.33 -0.60
C GLU A 138 13.17 8.88 -0.21
N LYS A 139 12.49 9.71 0.59
CA LYS A 139 11.20 9.40 1.20
C LYS A 139 10.10 10.35 0.73
N ILE A 140 8.94 9.77 0.42
CA ILE A 140 7.70 10.52 0.16
C ILE A 140 6.65 10.10 1.19
N ILE A 141 5.99 11.08 1.80
CA ILE A 141 4.86 10.86 2.72
C ILE A 141 3.60 11.38 2.03
N ILE A 142 2.58 10.52 1.91
CA ILE A 142 1.30 10.90 1.33
C ILE A 142 0.23 10.81 2.41
N SER A 143 -0.55 11.87 2.57
CA SER A 143 -1.55 12.04 3.61
C SER A 143 -2.81 12.72 3.10
N GLU A 144 -3.79 12.89 4.00
CA GLU A 144 -5.12 13.43 3.73
C GLU A 144 -5.91 12.54 2.74
N LYS A 145 -6.59 11.55 3.34
CA LYS A 145 -7.39 10.51 2.65
C LYS A 145 -6.62 9.74 1.57
N PRO A 146 -5.41 9.27 1.84
CA PRO A 146 -4.62 8.61 0.82
C PRO A 146 -5.18 7.23 0.48
N ILE A 147 -5.09 6.86 -0.80
CA ILE A 147 -5.46 5.56 -1.35
C ILE A 147 -4.28 5.02 -2.14
N LEU A 148 -3.92 3.79 -1.88
CA LEU A 148 -2.97 3.04 -2.70
C LEU A 148 -3.77 2.08 -3.61
N GLU A 149 -3.46 2.09 -4.88
CA GLU A 149 -3.89 1.13 -5.89
C GLU A 149 -2.68 0.35 -6.37
N LEU A 150 -2.73 -0.98 -6.24
CA LEU A 150 -1.73 -1.90 -6.77
C LEU A 150 -2.41 -2.81 -7.79
N LEU A 151 -2.01 -2.66 -9.05
CA LEU A 151 -2.58 -3.40 -10.18
C LEU A 151 -1.87 -4.76 -10.34
N PHE A 152 -2.65 -5.82 -10.36
CA PHE A 152 -2.25 -7.16 -10.81
C PHE A 152 -2.84 -7.44 -12.19
N GLU A 153 -2.48 -8.57 -12.81
CA GLU A 153 -2.95 -8.91 -14.17
C GLU A 153 -4.48 -8.91 -14.29
N ASP A 154 -5.19 -9.49 -13.30
CA ASP A 154 -6.65 -9.70 -13.35
C ASP A 154 -7.43 -8.92 -12.29
N ASP A 155 -6.78 -8.23 -11.35
CA ASP A 155 -7.47 -7.56 -10.24
C ASP A 155 -6.64 -6.40 -9.68
N THR A 156 -7.26 -5.57 -8.84
CA THR A 156 -6.61 -4.44 -8.17
C THR A 156 -6.78 -4.54 -6.66
N LEU A 157 -5.68 -4.38 -5.94
CA LEU A 157 -5.71 -4.18 -4.50
C LEU A 157 -5.85 -2.69 -4.20
N PHE A 158 -6.84 -2.35 -3.41
CA PHE A 158 -7.06 -1.02 -2.86
C PHE A 158 -6.71 -1.00 -1.39
N MET A 159 -5.94 -0.02 -0.94
CA MET A 159 -5.57 0.14 0.46
C MET A 159 -5.77 1.58 0.89
N HIS A 160 -6.31 1.76 2.10
CA HIS A 160 -6.41 3.04 2.78
C HIS A 160 -5.69 2.99 4.13
N ALA A 161 -5.08 4.10 4.50
CA ALA A 161 -4.45 4.35 5.78
C ALA A 161 -4.52 5.84 6.08
N LYS A 162 -4.11 6.29 7.26
CA LYS A 162 -3.96 7.72 7.53
C LYS A 162 -2.81 8.34 6.75
N GLN A 163 -1.73 7.58 6.57
CA GLN A 163 -0.54 8.00 5.83
C GLN A 163 0.13 6.80 5.14
N PHE A 164 0.72 7.06 3.97
CA PHE A 164 1.66 6.16 3.33
C PHE A 164 3.05 6.79 3.31
N PHE A 165 4.05 6.00 3.67
CA PHE A 165 5.46 6.32 3.53
C PHE A 165 6.02 5.48 2.40
N PHE A 166 6.41 6.11 1.33
CA PHE A 166 7.09 5.47 0.21
C PHE A 166 8.58 5.76 0.33
N ASN A 167 9.37 4.71 0.54
CA ASN A 167 10.82 4.78 0.67
C ASN A 167 11.45 4.00 -0.47
N GLN A 168 12.44 4.60 -1.12
CA GLN A 168 13.23 3.93 -2.11
C GLN A 168 14.71 4.28 -1.94
N ASN A 169 15.47 3.36 -1.37
CA ASN A 169 16.91 3.52 -1.14
C ASN A 169 17.66 2.51 -2.01
N GLY A 170 18.25 3.00 -3.10
CA GLY A 170 18.84 2.13 -4.12
C GLY A 170 17.81 1.20 -4.75
N ASP A 171 18.05 -0.11 -4.64
CA ASP A 171 17.15 -1.17 -5.13
C ASP A 171 16.11 -1.60 -4.09
N GLU A 172 16.26 -1.19 -2.83
CA GLU A 172 15.29 -1.48 -1.78
C GLU A 172 14.10 -0.52 -1.90
N LYS A 173 12.92 -1.09 -2.07
CA LYS A 173 11.65 -0.36 -2.16
C LYS A 173 10.70 -0.88 -1.10
N LYS A 174 10.18 0.04 -0.27
CA LYS A 174 9.22 -0.27 0.79
C LYS A 174 8.10 0.75 0.84
N ILE A 175 6.90 0.25 1.12
CA ILE A 175 5.75 1.08 1.49
C ILE A 175 5.38 0.72 2.93
N LEU A 176 5.24 1.78 3.76
CA LEU A 176 4.66 1.64 5.09
C LEU A 176 3.29 2.35 5.08
N ALA A 177 2.26 1.64 5.44
CA ALA A 177 0.94 2.18 5.71
C ALA A 177 0.76 2.32 7.23
N TYR A 178 0.38 3.49 7.70
CA TYR A 178 0.31 3.79 9.13
C TYR A 178 -1.06 4.32 9.52
N ASP A 179 -1.54 3.82 10.66
CA ASP A 179 -2.79 4.11 11.35
C ASP A 179 -4.04 3.74 10.53
N LYS A 180 -4.81 2.80 11.09
CA LYS A 180 -6.11 2.31 10.57
C LYS A 180 -6.05 1.75 9.16
N VAL A 181 -5.07 0.91 8.91
CA VAL A 181 -4.91 0.28 7.60
C VAL A 181 -6.06 -0.67 7.32
N LYS A 182 -6.69 -0.51 6.16
CA LYS A 182 -7.64 -1.45 5.55
C LYS A 182 -7.30 -1.64 4.09
N PHE A 183 -7.43 -2.87 3.61
CA PHE A 183 -7.26 -3.16 2.20
C PHE A 183 -8.31 -4.14 1.70
N PHE A 184 -8.59 -4.02 0.41
CA PHE A 184 -9.54 -4.85 -0.32
C PHE A 184 -8.94 -5.28 -1.65
N LYS A 185 -8.98 -6.58 -1.91
CA LYS A 185 -8.86 -7.25 -3.20
C LYS A 185 -9.94 -8.32 -3.23
N THR A 186 -10.42 -8.74 -4.38
CA THR A 186 -11.59 -9.64 -4.49
C THR A 186 -11.40 -10.95 -3.71
N ASP A 187 -10.21 -11.53 -3.70
CA ASP A 187 -9.89 -12.82 -3.11
C ASP A 187 -9.29 -12.76 -1.70
N PHE A 188 -8.82 -11.56 -1.26
CA PHE A 188 -8.38 -11.36 0.11
C PHE A 188 -8.56 -9.91 0.58
N GLN A 189 -8.84 -9.74 1.85
CA GLN A 189 -9.05 -8.45 2.50
C GLN A 189 -8.34 -8.45 3.85
N GLY A 190 -8.03 -7.25 4.36
CA GLY A 190 -7.37 -7.18 5.64
C GLY A 190 -7.54 -5.85 6.35
N LYS A 191 -7.22 -5.91 7.65
CA LYS A 191 -7.25 -4.78 8.57
C LYS A 191 -6.15 -4.91 9.60
N CYS A 192 -5.45 -3.82 9.89
CA CYS A 192 -4.45 -3.72 10.96
C CYS A 192 -4.25 -2.26 11.37
N ASP A 193 -3.40 -2.02 12.35
CA ASP A 193 -2.98 -0.66 12.68
C ASP A 193 -1.94 -0.14 11.69
N SER A 194 -0.94 -0.95 11.39
CA SER A 194 0.12 -0.61 10.43
C SER A 194 0.54 -1.81 9.60
N LEU A 195 1.04 -1.53 8.41
CA LEU A 195 1.47 -2.53 7.44
C LEU A 195 2.76 -2.09 6.77
N SER A 196 3.68 -3.02 6.55
CA SER A 196 4.88 -2.88 5.73
C SER A 196 4.78 -3.78 4.51
N TYR A 197 5.09 -3.27 3.33
CA TYR A 197 5.30 -4.07 2.13
C TYR A 197 6.71 -3.85 1.59
N ASP A 198 7.51 -4.89 1.62
CA ASP A 198 8.82 -4.97 1.01
C ASP A 198 8.69 -5.60 -0.38
N PHE A 199 8.97 -4.81 -1.43
CA PHE A 199 8.84 -5.27 -2.81
C PHE A 199 9.98 -6.21 -3.22
N THR A 200 11.17 -6.07 -2.62
CA THR A 200 12.33 -6.91 -2.92
C THR A 200 12.06 -8.36 -2.54
N ASP A 201 11.50 -8.57 -1.35
CA ASP A 201 11.20 -9.90 -0.82
C ASP A 201 9.76 -10.33 -1.09
N SER A 202 8.93 -9.45 -1.66
CA SER A 202 7.48 -9.63 -1.83
C SER A 202 6.77 -9.97 -0.51
N LEU A 203 7.27 -9.40 0.60
CA LEU A 203 6.83 -9.69 1.96
C LEU A 203 5.94 -8.57 2.47
N VAL A 204 4.76 -8.94 2.93
CA VAL A 204 3.85 -8.05 3.67
C VAL A 204 3.86 -8.43 5.15
N GLU A 205 3.99 -7.43 6.01
CA GLU A 205 3.91 -7.57 7.46
C GLU A 205 2.79 -6.69 8.00
N MET A 206 1.92 -7.27 8.82
CA MET A 206 0.81 -6.58 9.45
C MET A 206 0.98 -6.58 10.97
N PHE A 207 0.81 -5.42 11.60
CA PHE A 207 1.08 -5.21 13.01
C PHE A 207 -0.16 -4.75 13.78
N ASN A 208 -0.20 -5.04 15.08
CA ASN A 208 -1.22 -4.62 16.04
C ASN A 208 -2.63 -5.11 15.69
N LYS A 209 -2.94 -6.32 16.15
CA LYS A 209 -4.24 -7.00 15.96
C LYS A 209 -4.65 -7.15 14.49
N PRO A 210 -3.75 -7.67 13.66
CA PRO A 210 -4.05 -7.87 12.25
C PRO A 210 -5.16 -8.90 12.05
N ILE A 211 -5.93 -8.70 10.98
CA ILE A 211 -6.88 -9.67 10.46
C ILE A 211 -6.67 -9.75 8.96
N LEU A 212 -6.61 -10.97 8.47
CA LEU A 212 -6.65 -11.29 7.06
C LEU A 212 -7.87 -12.18 6.80
N TRP A 213 -8.69 -11.82 5.83
CA TRP A 213 -9.76 -12.67 5.31
C TRP A 213 -9.35 -13.16 3.93
N SER A 214 -9.39 -14.45 3.74
CA SER A 214 -9.11 -15.09 2.45
C SER A 214 -9.84 -16.43 2.38
N ASP A 215 -10.39 -16.74 1.22
CA ASP A 215 -11.10 -18.00 0.95
C ASP A 215 -12.21 -18.36 1.98
N GLY A 216 -12.82 -17.34 2.62
CA GLY A 216 -13.83 -17.51 3.67
C GLY A 216 -13.27 -17.75 5.07
N PHE A 217 -11.95 -17.86 5.21
CA PHE A 217 -11.27 -17.92 6.49
C PHE A 217 -11.02 -16.53 7.07
N GLN A 218 -11.19 -16.40 8.38
CA GLN A 218 -10.66 -15.32 9.17
C GLN A 218 -9.36 -15.77 9.83
N ILE A 219 -8.28 -15.06 9.58
CA ILE A 219 -6.92 -15.38 10.01
C ILE A 219 -6.44 -14.28 10.93
N THR A 220 -6.07 -14.60 12.16
CA THR A 220 -5.62 -13.63 13.16
C THR A 220 -4.39 -14.14 13.92
N ALA A 221 -3.55 -13.23 14.38
CA ALA A 221 -2.45 -13.46 15.32
C ALA A 221 -2.05 -12.11 15.93
N ASP A 222 -1.05 -12.08 16.80
CA ASP A 222 -0.50 -10.81 17.28
C ASP A 222 0.31 -10.10 16.16
N SER A 223 0.92 -10.90 15.25
CA SER A 223 1.59 -10.44 14.03
C SER A 223 1.31 -11.41 12.89
N LEU A 224 1.09 -10.88 11.69
CA LEU A 224 0.93 -11.62 10.44
C LEU A 224 2.02 -11.19 9.46
N GLN A 225 2.63 -12.15 8.81
CA GLN A 225 3.49 -11.94 7.66
C GLN A 225 3.00 -12.81 6.51
N PHE A 226 2.96 -12.31 5.30
CA PHE A 226 2.61 -13.14 4.16
C PHE A 226 3.39 -12.76 2.90
N LEU A 227 3.60 -13.74 2.05
CA LEU A 227 4.28 -13.61 0.78
C LEU A 227 3.27 -13.50 -0.36
N ILE A 228 3.43 -12.47 -1.18
CA ILE A 228 2.66 -12.28 -2.41
C ILE A 228 3.53 -12.76 -3.59
N LYS A 229 3.01 -13.69 -4.41
CA LYS A 229 3.64 -14.13 -5.66
C LYS A 229 2.65 -13.98 -6.79
N LYS A 230 2.99 -13.20 -7.81
CA LYS A 230 2.12 -12.93 -8.98
C LYS A 230 0.71 -12.47 -8.59
N GLY A 231 0.60 -11.63 -7.55
CA GLY A 231 -0.69 -11.12 -7.09
C GLY A 231 -1.49 -12.03 -6.17
N GLU A 232 -0.96 -13.21 -5.84
CA GLU A 232 -1.60 -14.20 -4.99
C GLU A 232 -0.84 -14.39 -3.68
N ILE A 233 -1.58 -14.66 -2.60
CA ILE A 233 -0.97 -15.09 -1.34
C ILE A 233 -0.43 -16.50 -1.53
N SER A 234 0.86 -16.73 -1.24
CA SER A 234 1.47 -18.06 -1.29
C SER A 234 1.52 -18.75 0.07
N CYS A 235 1.85 -18.00 1.12
CA CYS A 235 1.81 -18.48 2.50
C CYS A 235 1.65 -17.33 3.48
N VAL A 236 1.09 -17.64 4.65
CA VAL A 236 0.90 -16.71 5.78
C VAL A 236 1.55 -17.31 7.02
N PHE A 237 2.43 -16.54 7.64
CA PHE A 237 3.07 -16.87 8.92
C PHE A 237 2.35 -16.12 10.04
N LEU A 238 1.89 -16.84 11.05
CA LEU A 238 1.10 -16.34 12.15
C LEU A 238 1.84 -16.57 13.47
N LYS A 239 2.25 -15.50 14.15
CA LYS A 239 3.02 -15.58 15.41
C LYS A 239 2.81 -14.33 16.27
N PRO A 240 2.76 -14.44 17.60
CA PRO A 240 2.22 -15.58 18.35
C PRO A 240 0.69 -15.56 18.38
N ASN A 241 0.10 -16.51 19.09
CA ASN A 241 -1.34 -16.61 19.34
C ASN A 241 -2.20 -16.68 18.06
N PRO A 242 -1.85 -17.51 17.09
CA PRO A 242 -2.62 -17.63 15.87
C PRO A 242 -4.00 -18.24 16.11
N MET A 243 -5.00 -17.76 15.38
CA MET A 243 -6.32 -18.38 15.28
C MET A 243 -6.83 -18.25 13.85
N ILE A 244 -7.29 -19.36 13.30
CA ILE A 244 -7.93 -19.45 11.99
C ILE A 244 -9.36 -19.94 12.21
N ILE A 245 -10.32 -19.24 11.63
CA ILE A 245 -11.75 -19.51 11.78
C ILE A 245 -12.37 -19.59 10.40
N LEU A 246 -13.14 -20.67 10.15
CA LEU A 246 -14.01 -20.79 8.98
C LEU A 246 -15.45 -20.82 9.46
N LYS A 247 -16.27 -19.90 8.98
CA LYS A 247 -17.69 -19.87 9.32
C LYS A 247 -18.45 -20.94 8.54
N GLU A 248 -19.11 -21.86 9.24
CA GLU A 248 -19.97 -22.89 8.64
C GLU A 248 -21.42 -22.39 8.48
N ASP A 249 -21.94 -21.70 9.53
CA ASP A 249 -23.25 -21.08 9.50
C ASP A 249 -23.37 -19.94 10.56
N SER A 250 -24.56 -19.65 11.04
CA SER A 250 -24.78 -18.57 12.01
C SER A 250 -24.23 -18.86 13.41
N LEU A 251 -24.09 -20.13 13.79
CA LEU A 251 -23.71 -20.58 15.13
C LEU A 251 -22.39 -21.35 15.17
N ASP A 252 -22.09 -22.08 14.10
CA ASP A 252 -21.00 -23.04 14.09
C ASP A 252 -19.83 -22.55 13.23
N TYR A 253 -18.63 -22.78 13.76
CA TYR A 253 -17.38 -22.37 13.17
C TYR A 253 -16.34 -23.47 13.30
N ASN A 254 -15.66 -23.79 12.23
CA ASN A 254 -14.41 -24.54 12.30
C ASN A 254 -13.31 -23.62 12.81
N GLN A 255 -12.53 -24.09 13.77
CA GLN A 255 -11.57 -23.28 14.51
C GLN A 255 -10.26 -24.03 14.67
N ILE A 256 -9.16 -23.33 14.45
CA ILE A 256 -7.81 -23.89 14.58
C ILE A 256 -6.97 -22.88 15.36
N LYS A 257 -6.25 -23.38 16.37
CA LYS A 257 -5.41 -22.59 17.25
C LYS A 257 -4.11 -23.30 17.54
N GLY A 258 -3.06 -22.54 17.82
CA GLY A 258 -1.74 -23.05 18.21
C GLY A 258 -0.85 -21.96 18.79
N LYS A 259 0.45 -22.28 18.94
CA LYS A 259 1.46 -21.31 19.33
C LYS A 259 1.98 -20.54 18.11
N ASP A 260 2.32 -21.25 17.05
CA ASP A 260 2.75 -20.73 15.76
C ASP A 260 2.01 -21.48 14.66
N MET A 261 1.68 -20.82 13.56
CA MET A 261 1.07 -21.44 12.39
C MET A 261 1.68 -20.93 11.10
N THR A 262 1.62 -21.80 10.07
CA THR A 262 1.85 -21.42 8.68
C THR A 262 0.70 -21.94 7.84
N ALA A 263 -0.01 -21.05 7.17
CA ALA A 263 -1.05 -21.38 6.21
C ALA A 263 -0.51 -21.25 4.79
N TYR A 264 -0.71 -22.28 3.96
CA TYR A 264 -0.27 -22.34 2.57
C TYR A 264 -1.45 -22.21 1.65
N PHE A 265 -1.28 -21.46 0.58
CA PHE A 265 -2.29 -21.20 -0.43
C PHE A 265 -1.83 -21.70 -1.80
N SER A 266 -2.79 -22.07 -2.62
CA SER A 266 -2.61 -22.40 -4.03
C SER A 266 -3.78 -21.82 -4.81
N ASN A 267 -3.53 -20.96 -5.79
CA ASN A 267 -4.55 -20.21 -6.52
C ASN A 267 -5.53 -19.48 -5.56
N ASN A 268 -4.97 -18.78 -4.57
CA ASN A 268 -5.69 -18.08 -3.49
C ASN A 268 -6.66 -18.95 -2.65
N LEU A 269 -6.62 -20.27 -2.82
CA LEU A 269 -7.37 -21.21 -1.99
C LEU A 269 -6.46 -21.80 -0.92
N MET A 270 -6.92 -21.83 0.32
CA MET A 270 -6.19 -22.46 1.41
C MET A 270 -6.05 -23.97 1.16
N SER A 271 -4.81 -24.46 1.14
CA SER A 271 -4.49 -25.86 0.83
C SER A 271 -3.98 -26.64 2.03
N ARG A 272 -3.22 -25.99 2.92
CA ARG A 272 -2.60 -26.64 4.08
C ARG A 272 -2.39 -25.64 5.22
N ILE A 273 -2.53 -26.12 6.45
CA ILE A 273 -2.15 -25.40 7.67
C ILE A 273 -1.24 -26.30 8.49
N ASP A 274 -0.05 -25.77 8.84
CA ASP A 274 0.87 -26.38 9.79
C ASP A 274 0.74 -25.64 11.12
N VAL A 275 0.38 -26.33 12.18
CA VAL A 275 0.29 -25.79 13.54
C VAL A 275 1.43 -26.37 14.36
N LYS A 276 2.20 -25.51 15.00
CA LYS A 276 3.31 -25.88 15.85
C LYS A 276 3.08 -25.41 17.29
N GLY A 277 3.09 -26.37 18.20
CA GLY A 277 2.90 -26.18 19.65
C GLY A 277 1.48 -25.88 20.07
N ASN A 278 0.96 -26.63 21.03
CA ASN A 278 -0.36 -26.47 21.63
C ASN A 278 -1.51 -26.41 20.60
N GLY A 279 -1.46 -27.33 19.63
CA GLY A 279 -2.47 -27.42 18.59
C GLY A 279 -3.82 -27.78 19.15
N GLN A 280 -4.84 -26.98 18.86
CA GLN A 280 -6.25 -27.19 19.21
C GLN A 280 -7.12 -26.99 17.98
N SER A 281 -8.15 -27.79 17.82
CA SER A 281 -9.13 -27.60 16.76
C SER A 281 -10.54 -27.97 17.20
N ILE A 282 -11.52 -27.27 16.61
CA ILE A 282 -12.93 -27.63 16.64
C ILE A 282 -13.41 -27.72 15.19
N PHE A 283 -14.00 -28.86 14.83
CA PHE A 283 -14.60 -29.08 13.52
C PHE A 283 -16.04 -29.57 13.63
N LEU A 284 -16.93 -28.94 12.86
CA LEU A 284 -18.29 -29.41 12.69
C LEU A 284 -18.27 -30.67 11.81
N ILE A 285 -18.79 -31.77 12.35
CA ILE A 285 -19.00 -33.03 11.61
C ILE A 285 -20.38 -32.98 11.00
N LYS A 286 -20.46 -33.26 9.70
CA LYS A 286 -21.69 -33.38 8.94
C LYS A 286 -21.77 -34.76 8.30
N ASP A 287 -22.99 -35.26 8.11
CA ASP A 287 -23.24 -36.46 7.31
C ASP A 287 -22.91 -36.16 5.84
N GLU A 288 -22.16 -37.05 5.20
CA GLU A 288 -21.72 -36.85 3.82
C GLU A 288 -22.85 -36.84 2.78
N ASN A 289 -23.99 -37.46 3.10
CA ASN A 289 -25.13 -37.61 2.18
C ASN A 289 -26.23 -36.58 2.43
N THR A 290 -26.51 -36.29 3.71
CA THR A 290 -27.64 -35.42 4.10
C THR A 290 -27.22 -34.01 4.47
N GLU A 291 -25.91 -33.77 4.68
CA GLU A 291 -25.34 -32.53 5.21
C GLU A 291 -25.84 -32.20 6.66
N ASP A 292 -26.54 -33.18 7.30
CA ASP A 292 -27.01 -33.01 8.68
C ASP A 292 -25.85 -32.92 9.65
N LYS A 293 -25.99 -32.06 10.67
CA LYS A 293 -24.97 -31.87 11.71
C LYS A 293 -24.96 -33.04 12.66
N ILE A 294 -23.87 -33.80 12.68
CA ILE A 294 -23.67 -34.96 13.56
C ILE A 294 -23.15 -34.54 14.92
N GLY A 295 -22.16 -33.61 14.96
CA GLY A 295 -21.53 -33.19 16.18
C GLY A 295 -20.35 -32.22 15.97
N LEU A 296 -19.70 -31.88 17.07
CA LEU A 296 -18.43 -31.17 17.06
C LEU A 296 -17.30 -32.10 17.49
N ASN A 297 -16.24 -32.14 16.71
CA ASN A 297 -14.99 -32.78 17.09
C ASN A 297 -14.02 -31.75 17.66
N TYR A 298 -13.68 -31.93 18.92
CA TYR A 298 -12.64 -31.17 19.62
C TYR A 298 -11.38 -32.03 19.68
N SER A 299 -10.25 -31.45 19.29
CA SER A 299 -8.96 -32.14 19.33
C SER A 299 -7.86 -31.25 19.90
N GLU A 300 -6.97 -31.86 20.67
CA GLU A 300 -5.75 -31.25 21.22
C GLU A 300 -4.55 -32.16 20.93
N CYS A 301 -3.42 -31.55 20.58
CA CYS A 301 -2.14 -32.24 20.39
C CYS A 301 -0.97 -31.26 20.48
N SER A 302 0.25 -31.76 20.33
CA SER A 302 1.40 -30.87 20.25
C SER A 302 1.41 -30.11 18.93
N ASP A 303 1.40 -30.84 17.83
CA ASP A 303 1.43 -30.27 16.48
C ASP A 303 0.34 -30.94 15.63
N LEU A 304 -0.23 -30.17 14.68
CA LEU A 304 -1.16 -30.73 13.71
C LEU A 304 -0.95 -30.16 12.32
N ILE A 305 -1.24 -30.97 11.33
CA ILE A 305 -1.22 -30.60 9.91
C ILE A 305 -2.61 -30.85 9.36
N LEU A 306 -3.18 -29.85 8.71
CA LEU A 306 -4.51 -29.92 8.11
C LEU A 306 -4.38 -29.70 6.60
N TYR A 307 -5.06 -30.53 5.82
CA TYR A 307 -5.14 -30.41 4.38
C TYR A 307 -6.58 -30.08 3.96
N PHE A 308 -6.69 -29.08 3.08
CA PHE A 308 -7.97 -28.59 2.56
C PHE A 308 -8.06 -28.81 1.06
N LYS A 309 -9.25 -29.02 0.57
CA LYS A 309 -9.62 -29.01 -0.84
C LYS A 309 -10.99 -28.37 -0.98
N GLU A 310 -11.09 -27.31 -1.81
CA GLU A 310 -12.37 -26.61 -2.02
C GLU A 310 -13.04 -26.17 -0.71
N LYS A 311 -12.25 -25.57 0.20
CA LYS A 311 -12.65 -25.14 1.56
C LYS A 311 -13.05 -26.26 2.52
N LYS A 312 -13.08 -27.50 2.08
CA LYS A 312 -13.43 -28.67 2.91
C LYS A 312 -12.15 -29.29 3.48
N LEU A 313 -12.18 -29.56 4.79
CA LEU A 313 -11.13 -30.35 5.44
C LEU A 313 -11.10 -31.75 4.83
N LYS A 314 -9.95 -32.21 4.35
CA LYS A 314 -9.75 -33.52 3.75
C LYS A 314 -9.03 -34.47 4.68
N GLU A 315 -8.01 -33.98 5.34
CA GLU A 315 -7.17 -34.81 6.19
C GLU A 315 -6.62 -33.97 7.35
N VAL A 316 -6.51 -34.59 8.51
CA VAL A 316 -5.82 -34.02 9.69
C VAL A 316 -4.83 -35.03 10.20
N THR A 317 -3.58 -34.63 10.28
CA THR A 317 -2.52 -35.40 10.93
C THR A 317 -2.24 -34.80 12.30
N TYR A 318 -2.42 -35.58 13.35
CA TYR A 318 -2.14 -35.21 14.72
C TYR A 318 -0.79 -35.79 15.13
N GLU A 319 0.12 -34.94 15.62
CA GLU A 319 1.44 -35.37 16.08
C GLU A 319 1.55 -35.22 17.60
N THR A 320 2.11 -36.22 18.26
CA THR A 320 2.41 -36.28 19.70
C THR A 320 1.21 -36.13 20.64
N LYS A 321 0.79 -37.27 21.21
CA LYS A 321 -0.27 -37.41 22.24
C LYS A 321 -1.59 -36.74 21.86
N PRO A 322 -2.21 -37.08 20.74
CA PRO A 322 -3.49 -36.53 20.39
C PRO A 322 -4.60 -37.01 21.35
N ILE A 323 -5.44 -36.04 21.75
CA ILE A 323 -6.70 -36.30 22.45
C ILE A 323 -7.80 -35.73 21.57
N SER A 324 -8.79 -36.58 21.24
CA SER A 324 -9.92 -36.15 20.43
C SER A 324 -11.23 -36.62 21.06
N THR A 325 -12.21 -35.72 21.11
CA THR A 325 -13.54 -35.97 21.65
C THR A 325 -14.59 -35.44 20.70
N THR A 326 -15.56 -36.28 20.36
CA THR A 326 -16.72 -35.89 19.56
C THR A 326 -17.94 -35.74 20.46
N ILE A 327 -18.58 -34.58 20.44
CA ILE A 327 -19.82 -34.29 21.17
C ILE A 327 -20.98 -34.35 20.17
N PRO A 328 -21.98 -35.18 20.36
CA PRO A 328 -23.18 -35.20 19.52
C PRO A 328 -23.83 -33.82 19.44
N TYR A 329 -24.35 -33.45 18.26
CA TYR A 329 -24.79 -32.05 18.04
C TYR A 329 -25.87 -31.59 19.02
N GLN A 330 -26.77 -32.48 19.43
CA GLN A 330 -27.83 -32.20 20.41
C GLN A 330 -27.32 -31.98 21.84
N ASP A 331 -26.10 -32.45 22.14
CA ASP A 331 -25.53 -32.41 23.49
C ASP A 331 -24.49 -31.26 23.62
N ILE A 332 -24.33 -30.42 22.59
CA ILE A 332 -23.36 -29.33 22.58
C ILE A 332 -23.82 -28.20 23.49
N GLU A 333 -23.11 -27.97 24.57
CA GLU A 333 -23.26 -26.78 25.39
C GLU A 333 -22.51 -25.59 24.76
N GLU A 334 -22.98 -24.36 24.98
CA GLU A 334 -22.38 -23.15 24.42
C GLU A 334 -20.89 -22.99 24.76
N LYS A 335 -20.48 -23.36 25.99
CA LYS A 335 -19.07 -23.33 26.41
C LYS A 335 -18.14 -24.24 25.60
N ASN A 336 -18.69 -25.26 24.93
CA ASN A 336 -17.95 -26.23 24.14
C ASN A 336 -17.90 -25.87 22.63
N ARG A 337 -18.59 -24.80 22.21
CA ARG A 337 -18.63 -24.37 20.79
C ARG A 337 -17.39 -23.64 20.35
N TYR A 338 -16.66 -23.03 21.30
CA TYR A 338 -15.60 -22.09 20.93
C TYR A 338 -14.32 -22.37 21.70
N LEU A 339 -13.20 -22.28 20.98
CA LEU A 339 -11.87 -22.28 21.58
C LEU A 339 -11.67 -20.99 22.41
N LYS A 340 -10.81 -21.06 23.42
CA LYS A 340 -10.45 -19.89 24.24
C LYS A 340 -9.93 -18.75 23.35
N ASN A 341 -10.46 -17.53 23.53
CA ASN A 341 -10.17 -16.33 22.74
C ASN A 341 -10.78 -16.36 21.32
N PHE A 342 -11.73 -17.22 21.04
CA PHE A 342 -12.52 -17.14 19.81
C PHE A 342 -13.21 -15.78 19.70
N TYR A 343 -13.08 -15.15 18.53
CA TYR A 343 -13.81 -13.93 18.22
C TYR A 343 -13.97 -13.78 16.70
N TRP A 344 -15.23 -13.92 16.24
CA TRP A 344 -15.56 -13.72 14.83
C TRP A 344 -15.75 -12.23 14.52
N ARG A 345 -15.02 -11.74 13.53
CA ARG A 345 -14.98 -10.32 13.13
C ARG A 345 -15.42 -10.12 11.67
N GLY A 346 -16.23 -11.00 11.13
CA GLY A 346 -16.67 -10.93 9.73
C GLY A 346 -17.41 -9.64 9.37
N SER A 347 -18.05 -8.97 10.34
CA SER A 347 -18.68 -7.65 10.12
C SER A 347 -17.67 -6.51 9.86
N GLU A 348 -16.39 -6.73 10.14
CA GLU A 348 -15.33 -5.76 9.90
C GLU A 348 -14.63 -5.96 8.55
N GLN A 349 -14.94 -7.07 7.86
CA GLN A 349 -14.35 -7.40 6.56
C GLN A 349 -14.80 -6.38 5.51
N PRO A 350 -13.87 -5.70 4.82
CA PRO A 350 -14.21 -4.89 3.66
C PRO A 350 -14.78 -5.79 2.55
N MET A 351 -15.96 -5.48 2.05
CA MET A 351 -16.63 -6.24 0.98
C MET A 351 -16.53 -5.52 -0.37
N SER A 352 -16.09 -4.26 -0.34
CA SER A 352 -15.90 -3.43 -1.52
C SER A 352 -14.75 -2.43 -1.33
N LYS A 353 -14.35 -1.75 -2.41
CA LYS A 353 -13.38 -0.66 -2.37
C LYS A 353 -13.81 0.47 -1.41
N GLU A 354 -15.10 0.74 -1.32
CA GLU A 354 -15.66 1.83 -0.50
C GLU A 354 -15.52 1.54 1.01
N ASP A 355 -15.53 0.27 1.40
CA ASP A 355 -15.47 -0.14 2.82
C ASP A 355 -14.11 0.10 3.48
N ILE A 356 -13.06 0.35 2.68
CA ILE A 356 -11.73 0.64 3.25
C ILE A 356 -11.68 1.99 3.96
N PHE A 357 -12.64 2.89 3.71
CA PHE A 357 -12.69 4.24 4.31
C PHE A 357 -13.46 4.30 5.64
N ASN A 358 -14.23 3.27 6.00
CA ASN A 358 -15.17 3.25 7.12
C ASN A 358 -14.55 2.72 8.42
#